data_c9445ed5df0aca876fbdc9d10fc09aff
#
_entry.id   c9445ed5df0aca876fbdc9d10fc09aff
#
_cell.length_a   1.000
_cell.length_b   1.000
_cell.length_c   1.000
_cell.angle_alpha   90.00
_cell.angle_beta   90.00
_cell.angle_gamma   90.00
#
_symmetry.space_group_name_H-M   'P 1'
#
loop_
_entity.id
_entity.type
_entity.pdbx_description
1 polymer ?
#
loop_
_entity_poly.entity_id
_entity_poly.type
_entity_poly.pdbx_seq_one_letter_code
_entity_poly.pdbx_strand_id
1 'polypeptide(L)'
;DVGLRNAQLNFRQQEENHIMENIIYNELLIRGFNVDVGAVEHSERNENGKVVRRRLEVDFVCNRGNQRYYIQSAFAIPDSSKMQQEQKSLVHIGDSFKKIIVVRDRIKLWRNEEGIVVMGIMDFLLNPNSLEL
;
A
#
# COMPACT_ATOMS: atom_id res chain seq x y z
N ASP A 1 -33.02 4.41 -0.96
CA ASP A 1 -32.63 3.36 -1.87
C ASP A 1 -31.26 2.78 -1.48
N VAL A 2 -31.21 1.47 -1.31
CA VAL A 2 -30.00 0.76 -0.88
C VAL A 2 -28.86 0.93 -1.91
N GLY A 3 -29.18 0.90 -3.19
CA GLY A 3 -28.18 1.05 -4.25
C GLY A 3 -27.53 2.42 -4.22
N LEU A 4 -28.31 3.48 -4.05
CA LEU A 4 -27.79 4.85 -3.94
C LEU A 4 -26.92 5.01 -2.70
N ARG A 5 -27.35 4.46 -1.57
CA ARG A 5 -26.60 4.51 -0.32
C ARG A 5 -25.23 3.82 -0.48
N ASN A 6 -25.20 2.63 -1.09
CA ASN A 6 -23.94 1.90 -1.31
C ASN A 6 -23.01 2.65 -2.24
N ALA A 7 -23.53 3.29 -3.29
CA ALA A 7 -22.73 4.11 -4.20
C ALA A 7 -22.10 5.31 -3.47
N GLN A 8 -22.85 5.97 -2.59
CA GLN A 8 -22.35 7.09 -1.80
C GLN A 8 -21.27 6.65 -0.81
N LEU A 9 -21.43 5.50 -0.17
CA LEU A 9 -20.41 4.96 0.74
C LEU A 9 -19.11 4.61 0.01
N ASN A 10 -19.21 4.00 -1.17
CA ASN A 10 -18.04 3.68 -1.99
C ASN A 10 -17.32 4.96 -2.46
N PHE A 11 -18.08 5.97 -2.84
CA PHE A 11 -17.53 7.26 -3.23
C PHE A 11 -16.73 7.90 -2.08
N ARG A 12 -17.28 7.88 -0.86
CA ARG A 12 -16.59 8.39 0.33
C ARG A 12 -15.29 7.64 0.61
N GLN A 13 -15.30 6.31 0.49
CA GLN A 13 -14.08 5.52 0.68
C GLN A 13 -12.99 5.87 -0.33
N GLN A 14 -13.36 6.02 -1.59
CA GLN A 14 -12.44 6.43 -2.64
C GLN A 14 -11.85 7.81 -2.36
N GLU A 15 -12.68 8.75 -1.93
CA GLU A 15 -12.25 10.10 -1.59
C GLU A 15 -11.30 10.09 -0.40
N GLU A 16 -11.62 9.35 0.66
CA GLU A 16 -10.74 9.20 1.81
C GLU A 16 -9.41 8.54 1.45
N ASN A 17 -9.42 7.57 0.55
CA ASN A 17 -8.20 6.94 0.06
C ASN A 17 -7.31 7.94 -0.69
N HIS A 18 -7.89 8.78 -1.52
CA HIS A 18 -7.15 9.83 -2.22
C HIS A 18 -6.54 10.83 -1.25
N ILE A 19 -7.29 11.24 -0.23
CA ILE A 19 -6.80 12.14 0.81
C ILE A 19 -5.62 11.49 1.54
N MET A 20 -5.74 10.23 1.91
CA MET A 20 -4.68 9.51 2.61
C MET A 20 -3.43 9.37 1.74
N GLU A 21 -3.60 9.05 0.46
CA GLU A 21 -2.47 8.98 -0.48
C GLU A 21 -1.76 10.31 -0.61
N ASN A 22 -2.50 11.42 -0.67
CA ASN A 22 -1.92 12.76 -0.73
C ASN A 22 -1.15 13.09 0.55
N ILE A 23 -1.66 12.71 1.70
CA ILE A 23 -0.99 12.91 2.99
C ILE A 23 0.33 12.14 3.01
N ILE A 24 0.32 10.88 2.61
CA ILE A 24 1.52 10.04 2.55
C ILE A 24 2.54 10.64 1.59
N TYR A 25 2.10 11.01 0.40
CA TYR A 25 2.96 11.61 -0.62
C TYR A 25 3.66 12.87 -0.10
N ASN A 26 2.88 13.78 0.49
CA ASN A 26 3.41 15.05 0.99
C ASN A 26 4.40 14.81 2.14
N GLU A 27 4.11 13.88 3.04
CA GLU A 27 5.02 13.54 4.14
C GLU A 27 6.33 12.96 3.63
N LEU A 28 6.28 12.10 2.62
CA LEU A 28 7.50 11.55 2.01
C LEU A 28 8.35 12.63 1.37
N LEU A 29 7.73 13.60 0.68
CA LEU A 29 8.45 14.74 0.11
C LEU A 29 9.10 15.59 1.20
N ILE A 30 8.40 15.87 2.29
CA ILE A 30 8.91 16.62 3.43
C ILE A 30 10.13 15.93 4.02
N ARG A 31 10.13 14.61 4.06
CA ARG A 31 11.27 13.79 4.55
C ARG A 31 12.44 13.75 3.57
N GLY A 32 12.29 14.34 2.39
CA GLY A 32 13.36 14.40 1.40
C GLY A 32 13.45 13.22 0.44
N PHE A 33 12.39 12.41 0.36
CA PHE A 33 12.36 11.30 -0.59
C PHE A 33 11.95 11.77 -1.98
N ASN A 34 12.52 11.13 -3.01
CA ASN A 34 11.97 11.14 -4.35
C ASN A 34 10.88 10.07 -4.40
N VAL A 35 9.70 10.42 -4.89
CA VAL A 35 8.54 9.53 -4.85
C VAL A 35 8.02 9.31 -6.25
N ASP A 36 7.91 8.03 -6.62
CA ASP A 36 7.36 7.60 -7.89
C ASP A 36 6.25 6.56 -7.66
N VAL A 37 5.43 6.35 -8.68
CA VAL A 37 4.51 5.20 -8.72
C VAL A 37 5.27 4.02 -9.30
N GLY A 38 5.17 2.86 -8.66
CA GLY A 38 5.81 1.64 -9.13
C GLY A 38 4.83 0.73 -9.85
N ALA A 39 5.38 -0.18 -10.65
CA ALA A 39 4.61 -1.23 -11.30
C ALA A 39 5.42 -2.51 -11.34
N VAL A 40 4.73 -3.63 -11.11
CA VAL A 40 5.32 -4.97 -11.16
C VAL A 40 4.51 -5.81 -12.12
N GLU A 41 5.18 -6.46 -13.06
CA GLU A 41 4.55 -7.42 -13.95
C GLU A 41 4.75 -8.84 -13.43
N HIS A 42 3.70 -9.63 -13.48
CA HIS A 42 3.79 -11.05 -13.18
C HIS A 42 2.87 -11.83 -14.10
N SER A 43 3.18 -13.11 -14.28
CA SER A 43 2.36 -14.03 -15.07
C SER A 43 1.59 -14.95 -14.14
N GLU A 44 0.31 -15.13 -14.43
CA GLU A 44 -0.52 -16.10 -13.70
C GLU A 44 -1.38 -16.90 -14.69
N ARG A 45 -1.84 -18.07 -14.27
CA ARG A 45 -2.76 -18.86 -15.07
C ARG A 45 -4.20 -18.48 -14.73
N ASN A 46 -5.01 -18.23 -15.77
CA ASN A 46 -6.42 -17.98 -15.59
C ASN A 46 -7.20 -19.30 -15.44
N GLU A 47 -8.52 -19.19 -15.31
CA GLU A 47 -9.42 -20.36 -15.16
C GLU A 47 -9.33 -21.33 -16.34
N ASN A 48 -8.97 -20.86 -17.53
CA ASN A 48 -8.83 -21.66 -18.75
C ASN A 48 -7.43 -22.26 -18.90
N GLY A 49 -6.56 -22.09 -17.93
CA GLY A 49 -5.18 -22.57 -17.96
C GLY A 49 -4.23 -21.75 -18.83
N LYS A 50 -4.69 -20.63 -19.36
CA LYS A 50 -3.83 -19.73 -20.15
C LYS A 50 -2.99 -18.85 -19.25
N VAL A 51 -1.72 -18.62 -19.65
CA VAL A 51 -0.84 -17.69 -18.97
C VAL A 51 -1.27 -16.27 -19.33
N VAL A 52 -1.57 -15.47 -18.32
CA VAL A 52 -1.95 -14.06 -18.47
C VAL A 52 -0.91 -13.21 -17.77
N ARG A 53 -0.44 -12.16 -18.45
CA ARG A 53 0.40 -11.14 -17.84
C ARG A 53 -0.46 -10.11 -17.17
N ARG A 54 -0.12 -9.81 -15.91
CA ARG A 54 -0.80 -8.76 -15.14
C ARG A 54 0.20 -7.72 -14.69
N ARG A 55 -0.23 -6.47 -14.71
CA ARG A 55 0.52 -5.35 -14.18
C ARG A 55 -0.11 -4.96 -12.84
N LEU A 56 0.70 -4.98 -11.80
CA LEU A 56 0.30 -4.56 -10.45
C LEU A 56 1.00 -3.26 -10.11
N GLU A 57 0.25 -2.29 -9.62
CA GLU A 57 0.81 -1.00 -9.24
C GLU A 57 1.17 -0.98 -7.76
N VAL A 58 2.25 -0.26 -7.45
CA VAL A 58 2.65 0.08 -6.09
C VAL A 58 2.43 1.58 -5.93
N ASP A 59 1.70 1.98 -4.91
CA ASP A 59 1.31 3.38 -4.76
C ASP A 59 2.52 4.30 -4.69
N PHE A 60 3.53 3.94 -3.92
CA PHE A 60 4.72 4.78 -3.75
C PHE A 60 6.00 3.95 -3.75
N VAL A 61 6.92 4.34 -4.60
CA VAL A 61 8.31 3.90 -4.54
C VAL A 61 9.12 5.13 -4.13
N CYS A 62 9.70 5.11 -2.94
CA CYS A 62 10.41 6.27 -2.44
C CYS A 62 11.89 5.96 -2.23
N ASN A 63 12.73 6.87 -2.71
CA ASN A 63 14.18 6.76 -2.69
C ASN A 63 14.79 7.99 -2.05
N ARG A 64 15.77 7.75 -1.18
CA ARG A 64 16.57 8.81 -0.60
C ARG A 64 17.99 8.27 -0.37
N GLY A 65 18.95 8.73 -1.18
CA GLY A 65 20.31 8.17 -1.16
C GLY A 65 20.27 6.68 -1.49
N ASN A 66 20.81 5.85 -0.62
CA ASN A 66 20.82 4.40 -0.78
C ASN A 66 19.57 3.71 -0.23
N GLN A 67 18.64 4.47 0.34
CA GLN A 67 17.42 3.95 0.94
C GLN A 67 16.32 3.87 -0.11
N ARG A 68 15.58 2.78 -0.10
CA ARG A 68 14.38 2.58 -0.92
C ARG A 68 13.32 1.90 -0.09
N TYR A 69 12.09 2.39 -0.21
CA TYR A 69 10.92 1.80 0.44
C TYR A 69 9.79 1.70 -0.56
N TYR A 70 9.02 0.63 -0.44
CA TYR A 70 7.79 0.44 -1.21
C TYR A 70 6.62 0.59 -0.25
N ILE A 71 5.71 1.49 -0.57
CA ILE A 71 4.58 1.80 0.31
C ILE A 71 3.29 1.65 -0.46
N GLN A 72 2.36 0.92 0.13
CA GLN A 72 1.01 0.75 -0.35
C GLN A 72 0.06 1.34 0.68
N SER A 73 -0.93 2.10 0.24
CA SER A 73 -1.97 2.58 1.13
C SER A 73 -3.20 1.69 1.04
N ALA A 74 -3.84 1.43 2.18
CA ALA A 74 -5.07 0.67 2.23
C ALA A 74 -6.00 1.29 3.25
N PHE A 75 -7.30 1.23 3.00
CA PHE A 75 -8.29 1.79 3.94
C PHE A 75 -8.27 1.01 5.26
N ALA A 76 -8.37 -0.30 5.18
CA ALA A 76 -8.32 -1.21 6.33
C ALA A 76 -7.95 -2.60 5.86
N ILE A 77 -7.42 -3.40 6.78
CA ILE A 77 -7.12 -4.82 6.51
C ILE A 77 -7.84 -5.65 7.59
N PRO A 78 -9.15 -5.92 7.40
CA PRO A 78 -9.93 -6.62 8.41
C PRO A 78 -9.65 -8.13 8.49
N ASP A 79 -9.09 -8.73 7.44
CA ASP A 79 -8.86 -10.17 7.38
C ASP A 79 -7.69 -10.54 6.46
N SER A 80 -7.36 -11.83 6.43
CA SER A 80 -6.25 -12.35 5.63
C SER A 80 -6.51 -12.24 4.12
N SER A 81 -7.76 -12.33 3.69
CA SER A 81 -8.14 -12.18 2.28
C SER A 81 -7.82 -10.78 1.78
N LYS A 82 -8.16 -9.76 2.57
CA LYS A 82 -7.85 -8.37 2.24
C LYS A 82 -6.34 -8.14 2.27
N MET A 83 -5.64 -8.74 3.22
CA MET A 83 -4.18 -8.65 3.29
C MET A 83 -3.53 -9.22 2.03
N GLN A 84 -3.95 -10.39 1.57
CA GLN A 84 -3.44 -10.99 0.34
C GLN A 84 -3.67 -10.08 -0.86
N GLN A 85 -4.83 -9.45 -0.95
CA GLN A 85 -5.15 -8.53 -2.02
C GLN A 85 -4.24 -7.30 -2.01
N GLU A 86 -4.06 -6.68 -0.84
CA GLU A 86 -3.28 -5.44 -0.71
C GLU A 86 -1.78 -5.66 -0.86
N GLN A 87 -1.27 -6.81 -0.45
CA GLN A 87 0.15 -7.12 -0.55
C GLN A 87 0.59 -7.67 -1.90
N LYS A 88 -0.34 -7.98 -2.81
CA LYS A 88 -0.05 -8.71 -4.04
C LYS A 88 1.07 -8.08 -4.87
N SER A 89 1.02 -6.76 -5.07
CA SER A 89 2.06 -6.05 -5.81
C SER A 89 3.41 -6.11 -5.07
N LEU A 90 3.39 -5.93 -3.76
CA LEU A 90 4.60 -5.90 -2.94
C LEU A 90 5.31 -7.26 -2.91
N VAL A 91 4.55 -8.34 -2.85
CA VAL A 91 5.09 -9.70 -2.82
C VAL A 91 5.83 -10.04 -4.13
N HIS A 92 5.39 -9.48 -5.24
CA HIS A 92 6.01 -9.75 -6.54
C HIS A 92 7.24 -8.87 -6.84
N ILE A 93 7.58 -7.94 -5.95
CA ILE A 93 8.83 -7.20 -6.06
C ILE A 93 9.97 -8.12 -5.64
N GLY A 94 10.95 -8.30 -6.52
CA GLY A 94 12.02 -9.30 -6.35
C GLY A 94 13.22 -8.84 -5.53
N ASP A 95 13.16 -7.69 -4.86
CA ASP A 95 14.26 -7.19 -4.06
C ASP A 95 13.99 -7.30 -2.56
N SER A 96 15.01 -6.98 -1.76
CA SER A 96 14.94 -7.06 -0.29
C SER A 96 14.65 -5.72 0.40
N PHE A 97 14.36 -4.67 -0.37
CA PHE A 97 14.00 -3.40 0.21
C PHE A 97 12.68 -3.49 0.98
N LYS A 98 12.55 -2.68 2.00
CA LYS A 98 11.42 -2.73 2.91
C LYS A 98 10.11 -2.40 2.23
N LYS A 99 9.08 -3.16 2.57
CA LYS A 99 7.74 -3.04 2.04
C LYS A 99 6.78 -2.76 3.17
N ILE A 100 5.94 -1.74 3.00
CA ILE A 100 5.09 -1.21 4.06
C ILE A 100 3.69 -1.01 3.51
N ILE A 101 2.69 -1.37 4.31
CA ILE A 101 1.30 -1.00 4.06
C ILE A 101 0.87 -0.02 5.15
N VAL A 102 0.40 1.15 4.75
CA VAL A 102 -0.14 2.16 5.65
C VAL A 102 -1.66 2.12 5.58
N VAL A 103 -2.30 1.94 6.73
CA VAL A 103 -3.76 1.89 6.82
C VAL A 103 -4.31 3.11 7.55
N ARG A 104 -5.57 3.44 7.27
CA ARG A 104 -6.25 4.59 7.88
C ARG A 104 -6.44 4.42 9.38
N ASP A 105 -6.82 3.22 9.82
CA ASP A 105 -7.21 2.99 11.20
C ASP A 105 -6.01 2.98 12.14
N ARG A 106 -6.26 3.32 13.40
CA ARG A 106 -5.26 3.16 14.46
C ARG A 106 -5.14 1.69 14.80
N ILE A 107 -4.00 1.12 14.43
CA ILE A 107 -3.69 -0.27 14.72
C ILE A 107 -2.31 -0.33 15.38
N LYS A 108 -2.06 -1.40 16.10
CA LYS A 108 -0.71 -1.72 16.54
C LYS A 108 0.09 -2.18 15.33
N LEU A 109 1.30 -1.64 15.14
CA LEU A 109 2.19 -2.05 14.07
C LEU A 109 2.44 -3.56 14.14
N TRP A 110 2.38 -4.23 13.00
CA TRP A 110 2.67 -5.65 12.92
C TRP A 110 3.37 -5.98 11.60
N ARG A 111 3.98 -7.15 11.56
CA ARG A 111 4.72 -7.64 10.40
C ARG A 111 4.16 -9.01 10.04
N ASN A 112 3.91 -9.21 8.76
CA ASN A 112 3.38 -10.50 8.30
C ASN A 112 4.50 -11.48 7.94
N GLU A 113 4.11 -12.66 7.47
CA GLU A 113 5.03 -13.74 7.09
C GLU A 113 5.93 -13.37 5.91
N GLU A 114 5.48 -12.45 5.06
CA GLU A 114 6.24 -11.97 3.90
C GLU A 114 7.23 -10.85 4.29
N GLY A 115 7.29 -10.47 5.56
CA GLY A 115 8.14 -9.39 6.03
C GLY A 115 7.58 -8.01 5.79
N ILE A 116 6.34 -7.88 5.35
CA ILE A 116 5.68 -6.61 5.11
C ILE A 116 5.21 -6.03 6.44
N VAL A 117 5.56 -4.76 6.68
CA VAL A 117 5.13 -4.04 7.88
C VAL A 117 3.81 -3.35 7.60
N VAL A 118 2.86 -3.52 8.50
CA VAL A 118 1.56 -2.83 8.45
C VAL A 118 1.50 -1.85 9.60
N MET A 119 1.23 -0.58 9.31
CA MET A 119 1.15 0.47 10.33
C MET A 119 -0.02 1.41 10.03
N GLY A 120 -0.54 2.05 11.08
CA GLY A 120 -1.54 3.08 10.93
C GLY A 120 -0.95 4.39 10.41
N ILE A 121 -1.79 5.19 9.75
CA ILE A 121 -1.35 6.49 9.19
C ILE A 121 -0.79 7.42 10.28
N MET A 122 -1.35 7.38 11.48
CA MET A 122 -0.88 8.24 12.57
C MET A 122 0.53 7.84 13.03
N ASP A 123 0.80 6.54 13.13
CA ASP A 123 2.15 6.06 13.45
C ASP A 123 3.15 6.47 12.38
N PHE A 124 2.75 6.40 11.12
CA PHE A 124 3.57 6.85 10.02
C PHE A 124 3.92 8.34 10.15
N LEU A 125 2.92 9.19 10.43
CA LEU A 125 3.09 10.65 10.44
C LEU A 125 3.83 11.14 11.67
N LEU A 126 3.55 10.58 12.84
CA LEU A 126 4.05 11.10 14.12
C LEU A 126 5.50 10.72 14.40
N ASN A 127 6.00 9.67 13.80
CA ASN A 127 7.38 9.23 13.98
C ASN A 127 8.19 9.54 12.72
N PRO A 128 9.17 10.47 12.77
CA PRO A 128 10.01 10.78 11.60
C PRO A 128 10.78 9.58 11.06
N ASN A 129 11.01 8.56 11.88
CA ASN A 129 11.71 7.34 11.52
C ASN A 129 10.77 6.15 11.35
N SER A 130 9.49 6.40 11.07
CA SER A 130 8.48 5.35 10.96
C SER A 130 8.79 4.31 9.90
N LEU A 131 9.48 4.68 8.84
CA LEU A 131 9.85 3.74 7.77
C LEU A 131 10.93 2.74 8.21
N GLU A 132 11.61 3.02 9.31
CA GLU A 132 12.69 2.17 9.85
C GLU A 132 12.22 1.20 10.94
N LEU A 133 10.93 1.24 11.28
CA LEU A 133 10.37 0.42 12.36
C LEU A 133 10.26 -1.10 12.04
#